data_9a501f8556f92d0643631c22ed724f24
#
_entry.id   9a501f8556f92d0643631c22ed724f24
#
_cell.length_a   1.000
_cell.length_b   1.000
_cell.length_c   1.000
_cell.angle_alpha   90.00
_cell.angle_beta   90.00
_cell.angle_gamma   90.00
#
_symmetry.space_group_name_H-M   'P 1'
#
loop_
_entity.id
_entity.type
_entity.pdbx_description
1 polymer ?
#
loop_
_entity_poly.entity_id
_entity_poly.type
_entity_poly.pdbx_seq_one_letter_code
_entity_poly.pdbx_strand_id
1 'polypeptide(L)'
;MENNFDPLIYERYLKKKETFLLFKKIGQMSAFKNLKLQLKRREVINRYVAGILGDLKHGFRYAKMEHQILKIYFTHPSFLKAFETEKDHYTNHLKTHFLETQKILKALDYPFDFKAIQASVKKRAYHKPVEKKENPPKKPVSVDVNCEGLSDFTKKQFLKLKCACNDNTPHTPPQS
;
A
#
# COMPACT_ATOMS: atom_id res chain seq x y z
N MET A 1 0.22 -9.79 -48.49
CA MET A 1 -0.14 -9.80 -47.04
C MET A 1 0.48 -8.59 -46.41
N GLU A 2 -0.28 -7.52 -46.31
CA GLU A 2 0.18 -6.28 -45.61
C GLU A 2 0.11 -6.54 -44.11
N ASN A 3 1.28 -6.53 -43.47
CA ASN A 3 1.36 -6.57 -42.02
C ASN A 3 0.78 -5.26 -41.48
N ASN A 4 -0.47 -5.28 -41.03
CA ASN A 4 -1.08 -4.19 -40.29
C ASN A 4 -0.36 -4.02 -38.95
N PHE A 5 0.72 -3.27 -38.99
CA PHE A 5 1.49 -2.90 -37.81
C PHE A 5 0.74 -1.76 -37.10
N ASP A 6 0.14 -2.06 -35.94
CA ASP A 6 -0.52 -1.04 -35.11
C ASP A 6 0.51 -0.27 -34.29
N PRO A 7 0.78 1.01 -34.60
CA PRO A 7 1.79 1.82 -33.94
C PRO A 7 1.49 2.02 -32.44
N LEU A 8 0.21 1.98 -32.01
CA LEU A 8 -0.18 2.11 -30.62
C LEU A 8 0.19 0.88 -29.77
N ILE A 9 0.15 -0.31 -30.37
CA ILE A 9 0.60 -1.55 -29.71
C ILE A 9 2.12 -1.50 -29.49
N TYR A 10 2.85 -1.01 -30.47
CA TYR A 10 4.31 -0.89 -30.40
C TYR A 10 4.75 0.12 -29.34
N GLU A 11 4.13 1.30 -29.26
CA GLU A 11 4.41 2.27 -28.21
C GLU A 11 4.14 1.74 -26.80
N ARG A 12 3.03 1.00 -26.62
CA ARG A 12 2.74 0.34 -25.35
C ARG A 12 3.78 -0.72 -24.97
N TYR A 13 4.28 -1.44 -25.97
CA TYR A 13 5.35 -2.42 -25.77
C TYR A 13 6.66 -1.75 -25.37
N LEU A 14 7.06 -0.65 -26.03
CA LEU A 14 8.26 0.11 -25.70
C LEU A 14 8.18 0.69 -24.29
N LYS A 15 7.06 1.30 -23.90
CA LYS A 15 6.84 1.80 -22.53
C LYS A 15 6.96 0.69 -21.48
N LYS A 16 6.41 -0.51 -21.73
CA LYS A 16 6.57 -1.66 -20.84
C LYS A 16 8.04 -2.10 -20.73
N LYS A 17 8.76 -2.12 -21.83
CA LYS A 17 10.18 -2.52 -21.85
C LYS A 17 11.06 -1.51 -21.11
N GLU A 18 10.83 -0.21 -21.28
CA GLU A 18 11.54 0.84 -20.52
C GLU A 18 11.26 0.77 -19.02
N THR A 19 10.00 0.59 -18.63
CA THR A 19 9.63 0.40 -17.22
C THR A 19 10.31 -0.83 -16.63
N PHE A 20 10.35 -1.94 -17.35
CA PHE A 20 11.03 -3.16 -16.91
C PHE A 20 12.54 -2.95 -16.73
N LEU A 21 13.20 -2.25 -17.66
CA LEU A 21 14.62 -1.92 -17.57
C LEU A 21 14.92 -0.97 -16.40
N LEU A 22 14.04 0.01 -16.14
CA LEU A 22 14.12 0.87 -14.96
C LEU A 22 14.00 0.06 -13.66
N PHE A 23 13.03 -0.83 -13.56
CA PHE A 23 12.91 -1.72 -12.39
C PHE A 23 14.14 -2.63 -12.19
N LYS A 24 14.72 -3.12 -13.28
CA LYS A 24 15.96 -3.91 -13.23
C LYS A 24 17.15 -3.07 -12.72
N LYS A 25 17.30 -1.83 -13.21
CA LYS A 25 18.34 -0.89 -12.73
C LYS A 25 18.14 -0.50 -11.27
N ILE A 26 16.90 -0.17 -10.84
CA ILE A 26 16.57 0.14 -9.45
C ILE A 26 16.88 -1.07 -8.55
N GLY A 27 16.57 -2.30 -8.98
CA GLY A 27 16.87 -3.51 -8.23
C GLY A 27 18.37 -3.78 -8.04
N GLN A 28 19.24 -3.16 -8.84
CA GLN A 28 20.70 -3.27 -8.74
C GLN A 28 21.33 -2.19 -7.85
N MET A 29 20.60 -1.14 -7.51
CA MET A 29 21.10 -0.08 -6.61
C MET A 29 21.34 -0.65 -5.20
N SER A 30 22.47 -0.30 -4.59
CA SER A 30 22.85 -0.75 -3.24
C SER A 30 21.79 -0.44 -2.19
N ALA A 31 21.16 0.74 -2.27
CA ALA A 31 20.07 1.16 -1.40
C ALA A 31 18.85 0.21 -1.49
N PHE A 32 18.49 -0.25 -2.70
CA PHE A 32 17.38 -1.16 -2.89
C PHE A 32 17.69 -2.58 -2.39
N LYS A 33 18.93 -3.04 -2.56
CA LYS A 33 19.39 -4.31 -1.99
C LYS A 33 19.31 -4.28 -0.46
N ASN A 34 19.77 -3.19 0.16
CA ASN A 34 19.69 -3.00 1.61
C ASN A 34 18.24 -2.96 2.11
N LEU A 35 17.34 -2.25 1.41
CA LEU A 35 15.92 -2.24 1.73
C LEU A 35 15.30 -3.64 1.66
N LYS A 36 15.58 -4.38 0.59
CA LYS A 36 15.10 -5.75 0.42
C LYS A 36 15.59 -6.67 1.54
N LEU A 37 16.84 -6.51 1.95
CA LEU A 37 17.41 -7.26 3.05
C LEU A 37 16.74 -6.92 4.38
N GLN A 38 16.52 -5.64 4.67
CA GLN A 38 15.79 -5.20 5.86
C GLN A 38 14.34 -5.73 5.89
N LEU A 39 13.65 -5.73 4.75
CA LEU A 39 12.30 -6.29 4.65
C LEU A 39 12.28 -7.79 4.95
N LYS A 40 13.24 -8.55 4.40
CA LYS A 40 13.38 -9.98 4.70
C LYS A 40 13.66 -10.25 6.18
N ARG A 41 14.58 -9.50 6.80
CA ARG A 41 14.88 -9.60 8.23
C ARG A 41 13.62 -9.35 9.07
N ARG A 42 12.88 -8.31 8.74
CA ARG A 42 11.62 -7.98 9.43
C ARG A 42 10.56 -9.05 9.24
N GLU A 43 10.45 -9.61 8.04
CA GLU A 43 9.50 -10.71 7.75
C GLU A 43 9.81 -11.94 8.61
N VAL A 44 11.08 -12.34 8.71
CA VAL A 44 11.50 -13.48 9.53
C VAL A 44 11.15 -13.24 11.00
N ILE A 45 11.46 -12.05 11.55
CA ILE A 45 11.11 -11.70 12.94
C ILE A 45 9.59 -11.73 13.15
N ASN A 46 8.82 -11.15 12.23
CA ASN A 46 7.37 -11.15 12.34
C ASN A 46 6.77 -12.55 12.29
N ARG A 47 7.26 -13.41 11.41
CA ARG A 47 6.80 -14.81 11.29
C ARG A 47 7.11 -15.59 12.56
N TYR A 48 8.30 -15.43 13.10
CA TYR A 48 8.71 -16.04 14.37
C TYR A 48 7.80 -15.63 15.52
N VAL A 49 7.61 -14.33 15.75
CA VAL A 49 6.76 -13.81 16.83
C VAL A 49 5.31 -14.25 16.64
N ALA A 50 4.76 -14.11 15.43
CA ALA A 50 3.38 -14.49 15.12
C ALA A 50 3.12 -15.99 15.32
N GLY A 51 4.12 -16.85 15.10
CA GLY A 51 4.02 -18.29 15.31
C GLY A 51 3.87 -18.66 16.80
N ILE A 52 4.42 -17.84 17.69
CA ILE A 52 4.41 -18.10 19.14
C ILE A 52 3.20 -17.48 19.83
N LEU A 53 2.68 -16.37 19.30
CA LEU A 53 1.59 -15.63 19.94
C LEU A 53 0.23 -16.34 19.93
N GLY A 54 0.08 -17.48 19.23
CA GLY A 54 -1.19 -18.22 19.21
C GLY A 54 -2.38 -17.34 18.85
N ASP A 55 -3.38 -17.26 19.73
CA ASP A 55 -4.61 -16.48 19.52
C ASP A 55 -4.35 -14.96 19.45
N LEU A 56 -3.31 -14.48 20.12
CA LEU A 56 -2.94 -13.06 20.05
C LEU A 56 -2.43 -12.63 18.67
N LYS A 57 -2.17 -13.57 17.77
CA LYS A 57 -1.77 -13.32 16.37
C LYS A 57 -2.77 -12.41 15.64
N HIS A 58 -4.05 -12.51 15.94
CA HIS A 58 -5.09 -11.65 15.32
C HIS A 58 -4.93 -10.18 15.66
N GLY A 59 -4.38 -9.89 16.84
CA GLY A 59 -4.07 -8.53 17.28
C GLY A 59 -2.64 -8.09 17.01
N PHE A 60 -1.78 -8.99 16.56
CA PHE A 60 -0.40 -8.72 16.27
C PHE A 60 -0.26 -7.87 15.01
N ARG A 61 0.56 -6.84 15.06
CA ARG A 61 0.81 -5.96 13.93
C ARG A 61 2.17 -6.18 13.29
N TYR A 62 3.22 -6.08 14.09
CA TYR A 62 4.59 -6.37 13.72
C TYR A 62 5.49 -6.41 14.95
N ALA A 63 6.68 -6.98 14.77
CA ALA A 63 7.76 -6.91 15.74
C ALA A 63 9.02 -6.30 15.12
N LYS A 64 9.85 -5.72 15.94
CA LYS A 64 11.16 -5.20 15.55
C LYS A 64 12.16 -5.35 16.69
N MET A 65 13.42 -5.43 16.32
CA MET A 65 14.53 -5.45 17.24
C MET A 65 15.12 -4.06 17.37
N GLU A 66 15.26 -3.56 18.59
CA GLU A 66 15.94 -2.31 18.91
C GLU A 66 16.78 -2.48 20.17
N HIS A 67 18.09 -2.24 20.09
CA HIS A 67 19.00 -2.29 21.25
C HIS A 67 18.85 -3.55 22.11
N GLN A 68 18.81 -4.73 21.48
CA GLN A 68 18.60 -6.03 22.15
C GLN A 68 17.24 -6.16 22.88
N ILE A 69 16.28 -5.33 22.52
CA ILE A 69 14.90 -5.41 22.99
C ILE A 69 14.02 -5.85 21.82
N LEU A 70 13.30 -6.95 21.98
CA LEU A 70 12.28 -7.37 21.04
C LEU A 70 11.00 -6.58 21.30
N LYS A 71 10.69 -5.59 20.46
CA LYS A 71 9.48 -4.80 20.57
C LYS A 71 8.36 -5.40 19.76
N ILE A 72 7.26 -5.75 20.41
CA ILE A 72 6.06 -6.33 19.82
C ILE A 72 4.96 -5.28 19.80
N TYR A 73 4.33 -5.08 18.63
CA TYR A 73 3.29 -4.07 18.47
C TYR A 73 1.95 -4.72 18.17
N PHE A 74 0.96 -4.36 18.98
CA PHE A 74 -0.43 -4.78 18.82
C PHE A 74 -1.29 -3.67 18.17
N THR A 75 -2.41 -4.08 17.61
CA THR A 75 -3.40 -3.18 16.99
C THR A 75 -4.35 -2.56 18.02
N HIS A 76 -4.63 -3.29 19.11
CA HIS A 76 -5.61 -2.87 20.10
C HIS A 76 -5.09 -3.12 21.54
N PRO A 77 -5.47 -2.29 22.52
CA PRO A 77 -5.04 -2.44 23.93
C PRO A 77 -5.43 -3.75 24.60
N SER A 78 -6.54 -4.38 24.20
CA SER A 78 -6.97 -5.66 24.76
C SER A 78 -5.94 -6.77 24.51
N PHE A 79 -5.34 -6.83 23.32
CA PHE A 79 -4.29 -7.79 23.00
C PHE A 79 -3.00 -7.52 23.77
N LEU A 80 -2.68 -6.24 23.98
CA LEU A 80 -1.55 -5.86 24.84
C LEU A 80 -1.77 -6.36 26.28
N LYS A 81 -2.95 -6.11 26.85
CA LYS A 81 -3.29 -6.55 28.21
C LYS A 81 -3.24 -8.08 28.34
N ALA A 82 -3.81 -8.81 27.37
CA ALA A 82 -3.74 -10.28 27.36
C ALA A 82 -2.27 -10.77 27.27
N PHE A 83 -1.45 -10.14 26.44
CA PHE A 83 -0.02 -10.46 26.37
C PHE A 83 0.70 -10.19 27.70
N GLU A 84 0.41 -9.06 28.36
CA GLU A 84 1.03 -8.70 29.63
C GLU A 84 0.63 -9.65 30.76
N THR A 85 -0.60 -10.16 30.74
CA THR A 85 -1.09 -11.15 31.71
C THR A 85 -0.30 -12.47 31.64
N GLU A 86 0.08 -12.88 30.43
CA GLU A 86 0.82 -14.13 30.17
C GLU A 86 2.25 -13.88 29.70
N LYS A 87 2.83 -12.74 30.04
CA LYS A 87 4.12 -12.28 29.53
C LYS A 87 5.24 -13.28 29.73
N ASP A 88 5.30 -13.91 30.89
CA ASP A 88 6.36 -14.88 31.22
C ASP A 88 6.24 -16.14 30.36
N HIS A 89 5.02 -16.60 30.12
CA HIS A 89 4.75 -17.71 29.22
C HIS A 89 5.25 -17.42 27.81
N TYR A 90 4.84 -16.31 27.20
CA TYR A 90 5.30 -15.91 25.87
C TYR A 90 6.80 -15.65 25.81
N THR A 91 7.37 -15.06 26.86
CA THR A 91 8.81 -14.80 26.94
C THR A 91 9.60 -16.11 26.95
N ASN A 92 9.18 -17.10 27.69
CA ASN A 92 9.81 -18.41 27.75
C ASN A 92 9.69 -19.13 26.40
N HIS A 93 8.53 -19.13 25.77
CA HIS A 93 8.33 -19.70 24.44
C HIS A 93 9.21 -19.03 23.38
N LEU A 94 9.29 -17.69 23.39
CA LEU A 94 10.16 -16.93 22.50
C LEU A 94 11.64 -17.31 22.70
N LYS A 95 12.10 -17.51 23.93
CA LYS A 95 13.47 -17.93 24.20
C LYS A 95 13.73 -19.37 23.79
N THR A 96 12.77 -20.26 23.97
CA THR A 96 12.92 -21.68 23.60
C THR A 96 13.04 -21.89 22.09
N HIS A 97 12.23 -21.19 21.32
CA HIS A 97 12.23 -21.31 19.84
C HIS A 97 13.15 -20.34 19.13
N PHE A 98 14.03 -19.70 19.85
CA PHE A 98 14.93 -18.67 19.37
C PHE A 98 16.00 -19.17 18.38
N LEU A 99 16.56 -20.35 18.61
CA LEU A 99 17.76 -20.83 17.93
C LEU A 99 17.58 -20.98 16.41
N GLU A 100 16.44 -21.48 15.94
CA GLU A 100 16.20 -21.63 14.50
C GLU A 100 16.12 -20.27 13.80
N THR A 101 15.41 -19.33 14.40
CA THR A 101 15.27 -17.97 13.86
C THR A 101 16.61 -17.23 13.86
N GLN A 102 17.42 -17.44 14.90
CA GLN A 102 18.77 -16.88 14.97
C GLN A 102 19.65 -17.39 13.84
N LYS A 103 19.61 -18.69 13.50
CA LYS A 103 20.36 -19.26 12.37
C LYS A 103 19.96 -18.58 11.05
N ILE A 104 18.66 -18.41 10.80
CA ILE A 104 18.16 -17.78 9.58
C ILE A 104 18.58 -16.30 9.52
N LEU A 105 18.47 -15.57 10.62
CA LEU A 105 18.84 -14.15 10.67
C LEU A 105 20.34 -13.94 10.58
N LYS A 106 21.16 -14.84 11.14
CA LYS A 106 22.60 -14.84 10.99
C LYS A 106 23.01 -15.02 9.52
N ALA A 107 22.34 -15.89 8.77
CA ALA A 107 22.54 -16.03 7.33
C ALA A 107 22.13 -14.78 6.52
N LEU A 108 21.34 -13.90 7.10
CA LEU A 108 20.97 -12.58 6.55
C LEU A 108 21.83 -11.44 7.11
N ASP A 109 22.98 -11.75 7.72
CA ASP A 109 23.88 -10.76 8.30
C ASP A 109 23.22 -9.88 9.38
N TYR A 110 22.38 -10.50 10.21
CA TYR A 110 21.64 -9.80 11.25
C TYR A 110 21.84 -10.49 12.61
N PRO A 111 22.56 -9.87 13.53
CA PRO A 111 22.69 -10.40 14.88
C PRO A 111 21.34 -10.31 15.58
N PHE A 112 20.67 -11.45 15.74
CA PHE A 112 19.40 -11.54 16.45
C PHE A 112 19.65 -12.14 17.83
N ASP A 113 19.71 -11.27 18.82
CA ASP A 113 19.80 -11.61 20.22
C ASP A 113 19.02 -10.58 21.03
N PHE A 114 18.08 -11.03 21.88
CA PHE A 114 17.29 -10.14 22.68
C PHE A 114 17.37 -10.53 24.16
N LYS A 115 17.56 -9.53 25.01
CA LYS A 115 17.60 -9.67 26.47
C LYS A 115 16.24 -9.39 27.10
N ALA A 116 15.44 -8.54 26.47
CA ALA A 116 14.16 -8.12 27.00
C ALA A 116 13.09 -8.09 25.91
N ILE A 117 11.82 -8.21 26.32
CA ILE A 117 10.66 -8.09 25.46
C ILE A 117 9.80 -6.94 25.95
N GLN A 118 9.42 -6.07 25.05
CA GLN A 118 8.54 -4.94 25.31
C GLN A 118 7.35 -5.01 24.36
N ALA A 119 6.14 -4.96 24.89
CA ALA A 119 4.92 -4.88 24.09
C ALA A 119 4.34 -3.47 24.17
N SER A 120 3.70 -3.03 23.09
CA SER A 120 3.03 -1.75 23.02
C SER A 120 1.93 -1.73 21.95
N VAL A 121 1.02 -0.76 22.05
CA VAL A 121 -0.01 -0.53 21.03
C VAL A 121 0.44 0.58 20.11
N LYS A 122 0.48 0.30 18.81
CA LYS A 122 0.66 1.34 17.82
C LYS A 122 -0.69 1.72 17.24
N LYS A 123 -1.26 2.81 17.71
CA LYS A 123 -2.46 3.39 17.11
C LYS A 123 -2.18 3.63 15.62
N ARG A 124 -3.13 3.27 14.74
CA ARG A 124 -3.08 3.75 13.36
C ARG A 124 -3.07 5.27 13.46
N ALA A 125 -2.09 5.93 12.85
CA ALA A 125 -2.23 7.35 12.60
C ALA A 125 -3.55 7.47 11.82
N TYR A 126 -4.58 8.02 12.47
CA TYR A 126 -5.76 8.46 11.76
C TYR A 126 -5.25 9.53 10.80
N HIS A 127 -5.09 9.19 9.54
CA HIS A 127 -5.11 10.22 8.53
C HIS A 127 -6.49 10.86 8.71
N LYS A 128 -6.52 12.08 9.29
CA LYS A 128 -7.71 12.91 9.17
C LYS A 128 -8.13 12.77 7.71
N PRO A 129 -9.40 12.41 7.43
CA PRO A 129 -9.87 12.43 6.06
C PRO A 129 -9.39 13.77 5.52
N VAL A 130 -8.59 13.76 4.46
CA VAL A 130 -8.25 15.00 3.75
C VAL A 130 -9.63 15.52 3.38
N GLU A 131 -10.06 16.60 4.05
CA GLU A 131 -11.27 17.32 3.65
C GLU A 131 -11.06 17.49 2.16
N LYS A 132 -11.86 16.77 1.38
CA LYS A 132 -11.86 16.97 -0.06
C LYS A 132 -12.23 18.43 -0.19
N LYS A 133 -11.21 19.29 -0.41
CA LYS A 133 -11.48 20.67 -0.82
C LYS A 133 -12.44 20.49 -1.98
N GLU A 134 -13.69 20.81 -1.74
CA GLU A 134 -14.68 20.82 -2.80
C GLU A 134 -14.04 21.66 -3.89
N ASN A 135 -13.70 20.98 -4.98
CA ASN A 135 -13.20 21.71 -6.14
C ASN A 135 -14.27 22.76 -6.43
N PRO A 136 -13.90 24.05 -6.51
CA PRO A 136 -14.87 25.07 -6.83
C PRO A 136 -15.64 24.59 -8.06
N PRO A 137 -16.96 24.74 -8.10
CA PRO A 137 -17.79 24.25 -9.18
C PRO A 137 -17.12 24.67 -10.50
N LYS A 138 -16.73 23.67 -11.29
CA LYS A 138 -16.13 23.94 -12.59
C LYS A 138 -17.13 24.83 -13.34
N LYS A 139 -16.74 26.10 -13.57
CA LYS A 139 -17.53 26.98 -14.41
C LYS A 139 -17.84 26.21 -15.70
N PRO A 140 -19.10 26.17 -16.14
CA PRO A 140 -19.44 25.52 -17.39
C PRO A 140 -18.56 26.11 -18.48
N VAL A 141 -17.68 25.28 -19.02
CA VAL A 141 -16.87 25.68 -20.17
C VAL A 141 -17.84 25.68 -21.35
N SER A 142 -18.26 26.84 -21.76
CA SER A 142 -18.99 26.98 -23.04
C SER A 142 -17.99 26.72 -24.14
N VAL A 143 -17.98 25.51 -24.64
CA VAL A 143 -17.19 25.17 -25.83
C VAL A 143 -18.02 25.60 -27.02
N ASP A 144 -17.72 26.76 -27.57
CA ASP A 144 -18.23 27.17 -28.89
C ASP A 144 -17.50 26.35 -29.94
N VAL A 145 -18.10 25.26 -30.33
CA VAL A 145 -17.58 24.45 -31.42
C VAL A 145 -18.01 25.08 -32.72
N ASN A 146 -17.06 25.64 -33.45
CA ASN A 146 -17.28 26.10 -34.84
C ASN A 146 -17.58 24.85 -35.69
N CYS A 147 -18.83 24.73 -36.14
CA CYS A 147 -19.31 23.58 -36.91
C CYS A 147 -19.25 23.86 -38.44
N GLU A 148 -18.55 24.95 -38.89
CA GLU A 148 -18.36 25.22 -40.29
C GLU A 148 -17.49 24.13 -40.95
N GLY A 149 -17.99 23.51 -42.00
CA GLY A 149 -17.28 22.42 -42.71
C GLY A 149 -17.60 20.99 -42.27
N LEU A 150 -18.44 20.78 -41.24
CA LEU A 150 -18.88 19.43 -40.81
C LEU A 150 -20.13 18.97 -41.60
N SER A 151 -20.21 17.68 -41.90
CA SER A 151 -21.40 17.07 -42.49
C SER A 151 -22.63 17.20 -41.59
N ASP A 152 -23.83 17.26 -42.17
CA ASP A 152 -25.08 17.39 -41.41
C ASP A 152 -25.31 16.26 -40.42
N PHE A 153 -24.82 15.07 -40.69
CA PHE A 153 -24.83 13.94 -39.74
C PHE A 153 -23.96 14.24 -38.51
N THR A 154 -22.76 14.75 -38.72
CA THR A 154 -21.82 15.08 -37.65
C THR A 154 -22.34 16.23 -36.79
N LYS A 155 -22.94 17.26 -37.41
CA LYS A 155 -23.60 18.38 -36.70
C LYS A 155 -24.73 17.87 -35.78
N LYS A 156 -25.57 16.96 -36.26
CA LYS A 156 -26.65 16.34 -35.45
C LYS A 156 -26.11 15.56 -34.24
N GLN A 157 -25.00 14.86 -34.39
CA GLN A 157 -24.39 14.11 -33.28
C GLN A 157 -23.80 15.06 -32.21
N PHE A 158 -23.13 16.15 -32.64
CA PHE A 158 -22.63 17.17 -31.73
C PHE A 158 -23.73 17.89 -30.95
N LEU A 159 -24.86 18.21 -31.58
CA LEU A 159 -26.00 18.81 -30.92
C LEU A 159 -26.61 17.88 -29.86
N LYS A 160 -26.70 16.57 -30.13
CA LYS A 160 -27.15 15.58 -29.14
C LYS A 160 -26.21 15.49 -27.93
N LEU A 161 -24.88 15.54 -28.13
CA LEU A 161 -23.91 15.56 -27.06
C LEU A 161 -24.00 16.84 -26.22
N LYS A 162 -24.22 17.99 -26.86
CA LYS A 162 -24.39 19.28 -26.15
C LYS A 162 -25.65 19.29 -25.29
N CYS A 163 -26.76 18.72 -25.72
CA CYS A 163 -27.97 18.56 -24.95
C CYS A 163 -27.77 17.60 -23.74
N ALA A 164 -27.12 16.45 -23.96
CA ALA A 164 -26.84 15.48 -22.89
C ALA A 164 -25.90 15.99 -21.78
N CYS A 165 -25.04 16.99 -22.09
CA CYS A 165 -24.18 17.62 -21.09
C CYS A 165 -24.92 18.68 -20.24
N ASN A 166 -26.00 19.26 -20.74
CA ASN A 166 -26.77 20.28 -20.04
C ASN A 166 -27.84 19.69 -19.09
N ASP A 167 -28.27 18.42 -19.29
CA ASP A 167 -29.29 17.77 -18.48
C ASP A 167 -28.76 17.20 -17.16
N ASN A 168 -27.48 17.28 -16.89
CA ASN A 168 -26.86 16.85 -15.62
C ASN A 168 -26.85 17.98 -14.55
N THR A 169 -27.87 18.82 -14.47
CA THR A 169 -28.08 19.67 -13.29
C THR A 169 -28.65 18.82 -12.16
N PRO A 170 -28.04 18.77 -10.97
CA PRO A 170 -28.58 18.02 -9.85
C PRO A 170 -29.91 18.61 -9.42
N HIS A 171 -30.97 17.84 -9.54
CA HIS A 171 -32.26 18.14 -8.93
C HIS A 171 -32.09 18.25 -7.41
N THR A 172 -32.15 19.43 -6.88
CA THR A 172 -32.27 19.68 -5.43
C THR A 172 -33.67 19.24 -5.01
N PRO A 173 -33.84 18.29 -4.06
CA PRO A 173 -35.17 17.94 -3.56
C PRO A 173 -35.75 19.11 -2.78
N PRO A 174 -37.07 19.33 -2.84
CA PRO A 174 -37.71 20.41 -2.07
C PRO A 174 -37.60 20.12 -0.57
N GLN A 175 -37.13 21.11 0.17
CA GLN A 175 -37.18 21.11 1.64
C GLN A 175 -38.64 21.29 2.08
N SER A 176 -39.17 20.29 2.75
CA SER A 176 -40.40 20.35 3.54
C SER A 176 -40.06 20.43 5.01
#